data_39926b2652043c8b13c26771886c9de5
#
_entry.id   39926b2652043c8b13c26771886c9de5
#
_cell.length_a   1.000
_cell.length_b   1.000
_cell.length_c   1.000
_cell.angle_alpha   90.00
_cell.angle_beta   90.00
_cell.angle_gamma   90.00
#
_symmetry.space_group_name_H-M   'P 1'
#
loop_
_entity.id
_entity.type
_entity.pdbx_description
1 polymer ?
#
loop_
_entity_poly.entity_id
_entity_poly.type
_entity_poly.pdbx_seq_one_letter_code
_entity_poly.pdbx_strand_id
1 'polypeptide(L)'
;MNVTSAVRQAVERTSWFKKRQRYRVLYWREISPLAVPILLENACVLLMGVLSTFLVSWLGKEAMAGVGLADSFNMVIMSFFAAIDLGTTVVVAFSLGKRDRRRARAAARQSLAIMTLFSILLAGVIHAFGQQIIDFVAGDATAQVKALALTYLELTALSYPAAAIALIGSGALRGAGTTKIPLLINGGMNILNILISSVLIYGIFSWPGLGFVGAGLGLTIARYIGAIATIWVLMMGLNPALRLSLKGYFKPFNFAIIWEVMGIGIPASIESVLFNGGKLLTQMFVAGMGTNVIAGNFIAFSVASLINLPGNALGSASTIITGKRLGKGQIGQAEFQAWHVFWLSTIILTLIAWGSAPFAGFIASFYTHEDDVKEVVKQLLWLNALFMPIWSLSWTLPCAFKGARDVRYTMWVSMLGMWGCRVVAGYTLSIVLGMGVIGVWLGMVLDWAVRGVLFYFRMVSGRWLWKYPRVKATSEET
;
A
#
# COMPACT_ATOMS: atom_id res chain seq x y z
N MET A 1 25.07 1.50 53.96
CA MET A 1 24.46 1.32 52.58
C MET A 1 23.65 0.02 52.63
N ASN A 2 22.32 0.12 52.55
CA ASN A 2 21.43 -1.03 52.75
C ASN A 2 21.56 -2.04 51.61
N VAL A 3 21.91 -3.29 51.90
CA VAL A 3 22.03 -4.42 50.99
C VAL A 3 20.76 -4.59 50.13
N THR A 4 19.59 -4.28 50.70
CA THR A 4 18.28 -4.27 50.04
C THR A 4 18.20 -3.24 48.89
N SER A 5 18.86 -2.08 49.01
CA SER A 5 18.86 -1.06 47.93
C SER A 5 19.76 -1.46 46.79
N ALA A 6 20.89 -2.09 47.05
CA ALA A 6 21.83 -2.57 46.03
C ALA A 6 21.24 -3.75 45.24
N VAL A 7 20.56 -4.68 45.91
CA VAL A 7 19.86 -5.81 45.27
C VAL A 7 18.71 -5.30 44.40
N ARG A 8 17.93 -4.32 44.87
CA ARG A 8 16.83 -3.72 44.10
C ARG A 8 17.34 -2.99 42.85
N GLN A 9 18.44 -2.23 42.96
CA GLN A 9 19.08 -1.58 41.82
C GLN A 9 19.68 -2.60 40.84
N ALA A 10 20.25 -3.71 41.33
CA ALA A 10 20.75 -4.78 40.45
C ALA A 10 19.63 -5.49 39.69
N VAL A 11 18.49 -5.78 40.38
CA VAL A 11 17.29 -6.35 39.73
C VAL A 11 16.66 -5.39 38.74
N GLU A 12 16.57 -4.10 39.04
CA GLU A 12 16.06 -3.08 38.12
C GLU A 12 16.99 -2.90 36.91
N ARG A 13 18.31 -2.87 37.10
CA ARG A 13 19.29 -2.87 36.01
C ARG A 13 19.17 -4.13 35.14
N THR A 14 19.04 -5.31 35.74
CA THR A 14 18.90 -6.57 35.00
C THR A 14 17.60 -6.61 34.19
N SER A 15 16.49 -6.14 34.79
CA SER A 15 15.20 -6.03 34.06
C SER A 15 15.26 -5.02 32.92
N TRP A 16 15.94 -3.87 33.15
CA TRP A 16 16.14 -2.86 32.12
C TRP A 16 17.01 -3.36 30.95
N PHE A 17 18.12 -4.08 31.26
CA PHE A 17 18.97 -4.71 30.24
C PHE A 17 18.21 -5.76 29.43
N LYS A 18 17.43 -6.65 30.07
CA LYS A 18 16.57 -7.64 29.41
C LYS A 18 15.52 -6.95 28.52
N LYS A 19 14.91 -5.88 29.01
CA LYS A 19 13.94 -5.08 28.26
C LYS A 19 14.59 -4.41 27.05
N ARG A 20 15.74 -3.76 27.22
CA ARG A 20 16.51 -3.14 26.13
C ARG A 20 16.97 -4.15 25.08
N GLN A 21 17.44 -5.32 25.51
CA GLN A 21 17.84 -6.39 24.58
C GLN A 21 16.63 -6.92 23.78
N ARG A 22 15.45 -7.07 24.42
CA ARG A 22 14.20 -7.46 23.74
C ARG A 22 13.79 -6.45 22.67
N TYR A 23 13.89 -5.14 22.95
CA TYR A 23 13.61 -4.09 21.97
C TYR A 23 14.62 -4.11 20.82
N ARG A 24 15.91 -4.25 21.13
CA ARG A 24 16.96 -4.32 20.11
C ARG A 24 16.75 -5.51 19.16
N VAL A 25 16.41 -6.68 19.69
CA VAL A 25 16.11 -7.87 18.87
C VAL A 25 14.86 -7.65 18.01
N LEU A 26 13.78 -7.12 18.57
CA LEU A 26 12.56 -6.81 17.83
C LEU A 26 12.85 -5.84 16.68
N TYR A 27 13.57 -4.76 16.96
CA TYR A 27 13.84 -3.71 16.01
C TYR A 27 14.76 -4.18 14.87
N TRP A 28 15.96 -4.67 15.22
CA TRP A 28 16.99 -5.00 14.23
C TRP A 28 16.82 -6.37 13.56
N ARG A 29 16.17 -7.33 14.20
CA ARG A 29 16.01 -8.68 13.65
C ARG A 29 14.64 -8.96 13.03
N GLU A 30 13.62 -8.21 13.40
CA GLU A 30 12.27 -8.49 12.90
C GLU A 30 11.66 -7.33 12.11
N ILE A 31 11.71 -6.09 12.62
CA ILE A 31 11.05 -4.94 11.97
C ILE A 31 11.90 -4.40 10.83
N SER A 32 13.15 -4.00 11.09
CA SER A 32 14.00 -3.34 10.11
C SER A 32 14.25 -4.17 8.84
N PRO A 33 14.52 -5.50 8.92
CA PRO A 33 14.72 -6.31 7.72
C PRO A 33 13.49 -6.43 6.82
N LEU A 34 12.31 -6.19 7.37
CA LEU A 34 11.06 -6.16 6.61
C LEU A 34 10.72 -4.74 6.14
N ALA A 35 10.74 -3.77 7.05
CA ALA A 35 10.29 -2.42 6.77
C ALA A 35 11.21 -1.66 5.80
N VAL A 36 12.53 -1.79 5.92
CA VAL A 36 13.47 -1.04 5.05
C VAL A 36 13.35 -1.43 3.58
N PRO A 37 13.35 -2.73 3.19
CA PRO A 37 13.14 -3.09 1.80
C PRO A 37 11.76 -2.67 1.27
N ILE A 38 10.69 -2.77 2.08
CA ILE A 38 9.35 -2.32 1.68
C ILE A 38 9.32 -0.80 1.51
N LEU A 39 10.01 -0.05 2.36
CA LEU A 39 10.13 1.41 2.22
C LEU A 39 10.81 1.78 0.89
N LEU A 40 11.93 1.12 0.58
CA LEU A 40 12.64 1.34 -0.68
C LEU A 40 11.80 0.92 -1.89
N GLU A 41 11.07 -0.19 -1.81
CA GLU A 41 10.15 -0.65 -2.85
C GLU A 41 9.06 0.41 -3.11
N ASN A 42 8.41 0.92 -2.07
CA ASN A 42 7.39 1.95 -2.18
C ASN A 42 7.95 3.28 -2.74
N ALA A 43 9.16 3.66 -2.32
CA ALA A 43 9.84 4.84 -2.85
C ALA A 43 10.17 4.68 -4.34
N CYS A 44 10.66 3.51 -4.76
CA CYS A 44 10.88 3.22 -6.18
C CYS A 44 9.59 3.31 -6.99
N VAL A 45 8.49 2.72 -6.51
CA VAL A 45 7.18 2.78 -7.20
C VAL A 45 6.72 4.22 -7.38
N LEU A 46 6.84 5.06 -6.34
CA LEU A 46 6.42 6.45 -6.40
C LEU A 46 7.29 7.27 -7.37
N LEU A 47 8.62 7.13 -7.31
CA LEU A 47 9.54 7.80 -8.22
C LEU A 47 9.30 7.38 -9.67
N MET A 48 9.06 6.09 -9.91
CA MET A 48 8.80 5.58 -11.26
C MET A 48 7.46 6.07 -11.82
N GLY A 49 6.44 6.26 -10.97
CA GLY A 49 5.18 6.88 -11.38
C GLY A 49 5.39 8.29 -11.93
N VAL A 50 6.20 9.11 -11.22
CA VAL A 50 6.55 10.47 -11.67
C VAL A 50 7.32 10.43 -13.00
N LEU A 51 8.32 9.55 -13.12
CA LEU A 51 9.12 9.43 -14.34
C LEU A 51 8.29 8.92 -15.54
N SER A 52 7.38 7.98 -15.34
CA SER A 52 6.48 7.51 -16.39
C SER A 52 5.56 8.61 -16.89
N THR A 53 5.01 9.42 -15.98
CA THR A 53 4.20 10.60 -16.35
C THR A 53 5.01 11.62 -17.12
N PHE A 54 6.26 11.85 -16.71
CA PHE A 54 7.19 12.74 -17.44
C PHE A 54 7.46 12.25 -18.86
N LEU A 55 7.69 10.96 -19.07
CA LEU A 55 7.90 10.41 -20.42
C LEU A 55 6.69 10.64 -21.34
N VAL A 56 5.48 10.44 -20.81
CA VAL A 56 4.25 10.63 -21.61
C VAL A 56 3.95 12.11 -21.87
N SER A 57 4.37 13.03 -20.98
CA SER A 57 4.08 14.46 -21.11
C SER A 57 4.66 15.08 -22.40
N TRP A 58 5.76 14.51 -22.91
CA TRP A 58 6.37 14.95 -24.19
C TRP A 58 5.59 14.51 -25.43
N LEU A 59 4.64 13.58 -25.30
CA LEU A 59 3.78 13.14 -26.42
C LEU A 59 2.58 14.06 -26.68
N GLY A 60 2.40 15.09 -25.85
CA GLY A 60 1.32 16.06 -25.97
C GLY A 60 0.20 15.91 -24.95
N LYS A 61 -0.70 16.90 -24.94
CA LYS A 61 -1.77 17.01 -23.93
C LYS A 61 -2.80 15.90 -24.06
N GLU A 62 -3.14 15.53 -25.28
CA GLU A 62 -4.13 14.48 -25.59
C GLU A 62 -3.62 13.10 -25.14
N ALA A 63 -2.32 12.83 -25.35
CA ALA A 63 -1.68 11.60 -24.90
C ALA A 63 -1.68 11.50 -23.37
N MET A 64 -1.33 12.60 -22.69
CA MET A 64 -1.33 12.65 -21.22
C MET A 64 -2.73 12.47 -20.65
N ALA A 65 -3.75 13.10 -21.27
CA ALA A 65 -5.14 12.93 -20.88
C ALA A 65 -5.63 11.48 -21.08
N GLY A 66 -5.27 10.87 -22.23
CA GLY A 66 -5.62 9.47 -22.54
C GLY A 66 -5.02 8.48 -21.52
N VAL A 67 -3.71 8.62 -21.21
CA VAL A 67 -3.07 7.79 -20.18
C VAL A 67 -3.71 8.01 -18.81
N GLY A 68 -3.95 9.26 -18.40
CA GLY A 68 -4.56 9.56 -17.11
C GLY A 68 -5.94 8.93 -16.94
N LEU A 69 -6.74 8.91 -18.00
CA LEU A 69 -8.06 8.31 -18.04
C LEU A 69 -8.00 6.79 -17.90
N ALA A 70 -7.13 6.14 -18.67
CA ALA A 70 -6.92 4.69 -18.56
C ALA A 70 -6.29 4.29 -17.21
N ASP A 71 -5.35 5.08 -16.68
CA ASP A 71 -4.73 4.81 -15.38
C ASP A 71 -5.70 4.96 -14.20
N SER A 72 -6.72 5.80 -14.31
CA SER A 72 -7.78 5.87 -13.30
C SER A 72 -8.51 4.52 -13.17
N PHE A 73 -8.76 3.85 -14.28
CA PHE A 73 -9.33 2.50 -14.30
C PHE A 73 -8.33 1.45 -13.84
N ASN A 74 -7.09 1.51 -14.34
CA ASN A 74 -6.00 0.63 -13.92
C ASN A 74 -5.78 0.67 -12.40
N MET A 75 -5.90 1.84 -11.76
CA MET A 75 -5.75 2.02 -10.32
C MET A 75 -6.76 1.19 -9.52
N VAL A 76 -8.00 1.11 -9.97
CA VAL A 76 -9.04 0.29 -9.32
C VAL A 76 -8.67 -1.18 -9.40
N ILE A 77 -8.25 -1.66 -10.57
CA ILE A 77 -7.85 -3.06 -10.80
C ILE A 77 -6.61 -3.41 -9.97
N MET A 78 -5.60 -2.55 -9.98
CA MET A 78 -4.38 -2.78 -9.19
C MET A 78 -4.66 -2.75 -7.68
N SER A 79 -5.60 -1.94 -7.22
CA SER A 79 -6.05 -1.94 -5.82
C SER A 79 -6.71 -3.26 -5.42
N PHE A 80 -7.48 -3.86 -6.32
CA PHE A 80 -8.04 -5.20 -6.12
C PHE A 80 -6.95 -6.26 -6.03
N PHE A 81 -5.99 -6.27 -6.95
CA PHE A 81 -4.85 -7.20 -6.92
C PHE A 81 -4.02 -7.04 -5.64
N ALA A 82 -3.75 -5.80 -5.23
CA ALA A 82 -3.01 -5.52 -4.00
C ALA A 82 -3.73 -6.00 -2.73
N ALA A 83 -5.06 -5.99 -2.74
CA ALA A 83 -5.83 -6.49 -1.60
C ALA A 83 -5.80 -8.03 -1.51
N ILE A 84 -5.80 -8.74 -2.64
CA ILE A 84 -5.61 -10.20 -2.65
C ILE A 84 -4.16 -10.56 -2.33
N ASP A 85 -3.18 -9.75 -2.74
CA ASP A 85 -1.79 -9.83 -2.30
C ASP A 85 -1.68 -9.80 -0.77
N LEU A 86 -2.38 -8.85 -0.12
CA LEU A 86 -2.46 -8.79 1.35
C LEU A 86 -3.01 -10.09 1.94
N GLY A 87 -4.08 -10.64 1.38
CA GLY A 87 -4.65 -11.92 1.80
C GLY A 87 -3.63 -13.05 1.72
N THR A 88 -2.92 -13.15 0.60
CA THR A 88 -1.85 -14.13 0.38
C THR A 88 -0.72 -13.95 1.39
N THR A 89 -0.25 -12.73 1.59
CA THR A 89 0.80 -12.38 2.55
C THR A 89 0.45 -12.85 3.97
N VAL A 90 -0.77 -12.56 4.43
CA VAL A 90 -1.23 -12.92 5.77
C VAL A 90 -1.36 -14.43 5.96
N VAL A 91 -1.96 -15.13 4.98
CA VAL A 91 -2.14 -16.59 5.06
C VAL A 91 -0.80 -17.32 5.02
N VAL A 92 0.14 -16.88 4.17
CA VAL A 92 1.50 -17.43 4.11
C VAL A 92 2.25 -17.18 5.42
N ALA A 93 2.25 -15.93 5.93
CA ALA A 93 2.93 -15.58 7.18
C ALA A 93 2.40 -16.41 8.37
N PHE A 94 1.09 -16.56 8.46
CA PHE A 94 0.45 -17.35 9.50
C PHE A 94 0.78 -18.85 9.39
N SER A 95 0.73 -19.41 8.19
CA SER A 95 1.06 -20.83 7.94
C SER A 95 2.51 -21.14 8.28
N LEU A 96 3.44 -20.25 7.92
CA LEU A 96 4.85 -20.37 8.30
C LEU A 96 5.07 -20.16 9.80
N GLY A 97 4.26 -19.33 10.45
CA GLY A 97 4.23 -19.23 11.90
C GLY A 97 3.90 -20.58 12.56
N LYS A 98 2.91 -21.29 12.03
CA LYS A 98 2.55 -22.65 12.44
C LYS A 98 3.55 -23.73 12.04
N ARG A 99 4.65 -23.38 11.36
CA ARG A 99 5.61 -24.30 10.74
C ARG A 99 5.02 -25.20 9.64
N ASP A 100 3.83 -24.87 9.12
CA ASP A 100 3.16 -25.60 8.04
C ASP A 100 3.60 -25.03 6.67
N ARG A 101 4.76 -25.49 6.21
CA ARG A 101 5.30 -25.12 4.89
C ARG A 101 4.42 -25.62 3.74
N ARG A 102 3.71 -26.76 3.93
CA ARG A 102 2.83 -27.32 2.88
C ARG A 102 1.66 -26.39 2.62
N ARG A 103 1.01 -25.91 3.70
CA ARG A 103 -0.08 -24.95 3.61
C ARG A 103 0.38 -23.59 3.05
N ALA A 104 1.55 -23.10 3.45
CA ALA A 104 2.10 -21.85 2.91
C ALA A 104 2.33 -21.93 1.39
N ARG A 105 2.92 -23.02 0.90
CA ARG A 105 3.12 -23.28 -0.53
C ARG A 105 1.79 -23.42 -1.27
N ALA A 106 0.82 -24.12 -0.68
CA ALA A 106 -0.51 -24.27 -1.26
C ALA A 106 -1.23 -22.90 -1.38
N ALA A 107 -1.15 -22.06 -0.34
CA ALA A 107 -1.72 -20.71 -0.37
C ALA A 107 -1.09 -19.86 -1.48
N ALA A 108 0.24 -19.78 -1.55
CA ALA A 108 0.94 -19.01 -2.58
C ALA A 108 0.57 -19.52 -3.99
N ARG A 109 0.62 -20.83 -4.22
CA ARG A 109 0.30 -21.43 -5.51
C ARG A 109 -1.13 -21.14 -5.96
N GLN A 110 -2.10 -21.34 -5.06
CA GLN A 110 -3.51 -21.19 -5.40
C GLN A 110 -3.91 -19.73 -5.58
N SER A 111 -3.33 -18.82 -4.79
CA SER A 111 -3.51 -17.39 -5.01
C SER A 111 -2.94 -16.97 -6.37
N LEU A 112 -1.74 -17.44 -6.74
CA LEU A 112 -1.15 -17.19 -8.05
C LEU A 112 -2.06 -17.71 -9.18
N ALA A 113 -2.51 -18.98 -9.10
CA ALA A 113 -3.31 -19.59 -10.15
C ALA A 113 -4.65 -18.86 -10.33
N ILE A 114 -5.37 -18.60 -9.23
CA ILE A 114 -6.70 -17.98 -9.31
C ILE A 114 -6.63 -16.53 -9.78
N MET A 115 -5.61 -15.78 -9.33
CA MET A 115 -5.44 -14.39 -9.74
C MET A 115 -4.95 -14.26 -11.17
N THR A 116 -4.13 -15.18 -11.65
CA THR A 116 -3.75 -15.24 -13.06
C THR A 116 -4.97 -15.54 -13.92
N LEU A 117 -5.81 -16.53 -13.55
CA LEU A 117 -7.03 -16.83 -14.27
C LEU A 117 -8.01 -15.66 -14.27
N PHE A 118 -8.22 -15.04 -13.12
CA PHE A 118 -9.07 -13.87 -12.99
C PHE A 118 -8.57 -12.69 -13.83
N SER A 119 -7.26 -12.44 -13.85
CA SER A 119 -6.66 -11.35 -14.62
C SER A 119 -6.74 -11.59 -16.12
N ILE A 120 -6.65 -12.84 -16.59
CA ILE A 120 -6.90 -13.21 -18.00
C ILE A 120 -8.36 -12.95 -18.37
N LEU A 121 -9.30 -13.36 -17.52
CA LEU A 121 -10.72 -13.09 -17.75
C LEU A 121 -10.99 -11.59 -17.82
N LEU A 122 -10.42 -10.83 -16.88
CA LEU A 122 -10.56 -9.37 -16.83
C LEU A 122 -9.95 -8.69 -18.07
N ALA A 123 -8.79 -9.14 -18.52
CA ALA A 123 -8.19 -8.65 -19.77
C ALA A 123 -9.11 -8.93 -20.97
N GLY A 124 -9.69 -10.13 -21.04
CA GLY A 124 -10.69 -10.48 -22.06
C GLY A 124 -11.93 -9.58 -22.02
N VAL A 125 -12.46 -9.27 -20.84
CA VAL A 125 -13.58 -8.34 -20.67
C VAL A 125 -13.22 -6.93 -21.16
N ILE A 126 -11.99 -6.45 -20.88
CA ILE A 126 -11.55 -5.13 -21.35
C ILE A 126 -11.41 -5.11 -22.87
N HIS A 127 -10.87 -6.14 -23.50
CA HIS A 127 -10.80 -6.21 -24.96
C HIS A 127 -12.17 -6.32 -25.62
N ALA A 128 -13.15 -6.97 -24.95
CA ALA A 128 -14.51 -7.09 -25.50
C ALA A 128 -15.37 -5.83 -25.29
N PHE A 129 -15.18 -5.12 -24.17
CA PHE A 129 -16.04 -4.00 -23.74
C PHE A 129 -15.25 -2.70 -23.47
N GLY A 130 -14.00 -2.60 -23.89
CA GLY A 130 -13.13 -1.46 -23.61
C GLY A 130 -13.69 -0.13 -24.11
N GLN A 131 -14.29 -0.11 -25.29
CA GLN A 131 -14.94 1.08 -25.83
C GLN A 131 -16.06 1.59 -24.91
N GLN A 132 -16.95 0.71 -24.46
CA GLN A 132 -18.06 1.05 -23.57
C GLN A 132 -17.55 1.54 -22.20
N ILE A 133 -16.48 0.91 -21.69
CA ILE A 133 -15.84 1.32 -20.44
C ILE A 133 -15.26 2.72 -20.57
N ILE A 134 -14.52 3.01 -21.65
CA ILE A 134 -13.95 4.34 -21.88
C ILE A 134 -15.04 5.38 -22.11
N ASP A 135 -16.08 5.09 -22.87
CA ASP A 135 -17.19 6.01 -23.08
C ASP A 135 -17.92 6.37 -21.79
N PHE A 136 -18.07 5.40 -20.90
CA PHE A 136 -18.66 5.62 -19.57
C PHE A 136 -17.77 6.47 -18.66
N VAL A 137 -16.46 6.22 -18.66
CA VAL A 137 -15.51 6.91 -17.77
C VAL A 137 -15.11 8.28 -18.30
N ALA A 138 -14.98 8.41 -19.64
CA ALA A 138 -14.46 9.61 -20.29
C ALA A 138 -15.49 10.74 -20.41
N GLY A 139 -16.80 10.46 -20.27
CA GLY A 139 -17.85 11.48 -20.39
C GLY A 139 -17.71 12.29 -21.69
N ASP A 140 -17.57 13.61 -21.56
CA ASP A 140 -17.48 14.57 -22.68
C ASP A 140 -16.06 14.75 -23.25
N ALA A 141 -15.11 13.86 -22.96
CA ALA A 141 -13.76 13.92 -23.53
C ALA A 141 -13.79 13.80 -25.07
N THR A 142 -12.80 14.43 -25.72
CA THR A 142 -12.70 14.39 -27.20
C THR A 142 -12.50 12.97 -27.72
N ALA A 143 -12.97 12.70 -28.94
CA ALA A 143 -12.83 11.40 -29.58
C ALA A 143 -11.37 10.94 -29.66
N GLN A 144 -10.43 11.85 -29.84
CA GLN A 144 -9.00 11.56 -29.87
C GLN A 144 -8.50 11.07 -28.50
N VAL A 145 -8.88 11.72 -27.41
CA VAL A 145 -8.51 11.30 -26.04
C VAL A 145 -9.11 9.95 -25.72
N LYS A 146 -10.37 9.69 -26.10
CA LYS A 146 -11.01 8.38 -25.91
C LYS A 146 -10.28 7.26 -26.66
N ALA A 147 -9.90 7.51 -27.94
CA ALA A 147 -9.16 6.53 -28.73
C ALA A 147 -7.77 6.22 -28.13
N LEU A 148 -7.05 7.24 -27.68
CA LEU A 148 -5.77 7.05 -26.99
C LEU A 148 -5.94 6.31 -25.66
N ALA A 149 -6.96 6.66 -24.87
CA ALA A 149 -7.27 5.98 -23.62
C ALA A 149 -7.60 4.50 -23.83
N LEU A 150 -8.39 4.17 -24.85
CA LEU A 150 -8.72 2.80 -25.22
C LEU A 150 -7.46 2.02 -25.62
N THR A 151 -6.65 2.57 -26.52
CA THR A 151 -5.40 1.93 -26.95
C THR A 151 -4.48 1.63 -25.76
N TYR A 152 -4.31 2.59 -24.86
CA TYR A 152 -3.47 2.39 -23.67
C TYR A 152 -4.07 1.38 -22.70
N LEU A 153 -5.40 1.41 -22.50
CA LEU A 153 -6.11 0.46 -21.62
C LEU A 153 -6.00 -0.97 -22.15
N GLU A 154 -6.17 -1.19 -23.45
CA GLU A 154 -6.02 -2.50 -24.07
C GLU A 154 -4.59 -3.04 -23.95
N LEU A 155 -3.58 -2.21 -24.22
CA LEU A 155 -2.17 -2.59 -24.05
C LEU A 155 -1.83 -2.92 -22.61
N THR A 156 -2.32 -2.12 -21.65
CA THR A 156 -2.08 -2.38 -20.22
C THR A 156 -2.87 -3.58 -19.71
N ALA A 157 -4.06 -3.84 -20.25
CA ALA A 157 -4.85 -5.02 -19.91
C ALA A 157 -4.14 -6.34 -20.25
N LEU A 158 -3.41 -6.38 -21.37
CA LEU A 158 -2.55 -7.52 -21.72
C LEU A 158 -1.52 -7.83 -20.63
N SER A 159 -1.09 -6.83 -19.86
CA SER A 159 -0.13 -7.00 -18.78
C SER A 159 -0.73 -7.47 -17.45
N TYR A 160 -2.06 -7.54 -17.31
CA TYR A 160 -2.70 -7.90 -16.02
C TYR A 160 -2.31 -9.28 -15.51
N PRO A 161 -2.22 -10.33 -16.35
CA PRO A 161 -1.74 -11.63 -15.85
C PRO A 161 -0.33 -11.56 -15.29
N ALA A 162 0.54 -10.81 -15.95
CA ALA A 162 1.90 -10.59 -15.48
C ALA A 162 1.94 -9.78 -14.17
N ALA A 163 1.16 -8.71 -14.08
CA ALA A 163 1.03 -7.89 -12.87
C ALA A 163 0.49 -8.71 -11.70
N ALA A 164 -0.53 -9.54 -11.93
CA ALA A 164 -1.09 -10.42 -10.91
C ALA A 164 -0.03 -11.41 -10.38
N ILE A 165 0.74 -12.03 -11.27
CA ILE A 165 1.83 -12.95 -10.89
C ILE A 165 2.90 -12.23 -10.07
N ALA A 166 3.35 -11.05 -10.51
CA ALA A 166 4.38 -10.29 -9.83
C ALA A 166 3.92 -9.83 -8.44
N LEU A 167 2.70 -9.30 -8.31
CA LEU A 167 2.13 -8.83 -7.05
C LEU A 167 1.91 -9.98 -6.07
N ILE A 168 1.17 -11.02 -6.46
CA ILE A 168 0.85 -12.14 -5.58
C ILE A 168 2.10 -12.93 -5.19
N GLY A 169 3.04 -13.10 -6.12
CA GLY A 169 4.33 -13.73 -5.82
C GLY A 169 5.17 -12.91 -4.84
N SER A 170 5.20 -11.58 -5.01
CA SER A 170 5.84 -10.65 -4.08
C SER A 170 5.20 -10.71 -2.69
N GLY A 171 3.87 -10.78 -2.61
CA GLY A 171 3.16 -10.93 -1.34
C GLY A 171 3.45 -12.25 -0.64
N ALA A 172 3.49 -13.35 -1.38
CA ALA A 172 3.90 -14.64 -0.83
C ALA A 172 5.32 -14.58 -0.24
N LEU A 173 6.28 -13.98 -0.96
CA LEU A 173 7.66 -13.78 -0.50
C LEU A 173 7.73 -12.85 0.72
N ARG A 174 6.96 -11.75 0.73
CA ARG A 174 6.84 -10.86 1.91
C ARG A 174 6.26 -11.60 3.10
N GLY A 175 5.20 -12.38 2.91
CA GLY A 175 4.61 -13.24 3.94
C GLY A 175 5.59 -14.28 4.51
N ALA A 176 6.54 -14.75 3.70
CA ALA A 176 7.63 -15.61 4.14
C ALA A 176 8.77 -14.86 4.86
N GLY A 177 8.71 -13.55 4.94
CA GLY A 177 9.73 -12.70 5.55
C GLY A 177 10.89 -12.34 4.63
N THR A 178 10.78 -12.60 3.33
CA THR A 178 11.81 -12.31 2.32
C THR A 178 11.40 -11.07 1.52
N THR A 179 11.69 -9.88 2.04
CA THR A 179 11.27 -8.60 1.44
C THR A 179 12.28 -8.01 0.45
N LYS A 180 13.55 -8.45 0.53
CA LYS A 180 14.61 -7.99 -0.40
C LYS A 180 14.37 -8.45 -1.84
N ILE A 181 13.82 -9.66 -2.02
CA ILE A 181 13.56 -10.21 -3.36
C ILE A 181 12.44 -9.45 -4.07
N PRO A 182 11.26 -9.20 -3.48
CA PRO A 182 10.25 -8.30 -4.03
C PRO A 182 10.79 -6.92 -4.39
N LEU A 183 11.61 -6.31 -3.53
CA LEU A 183 12.26 -5.03 -3.83
C LEU A 183 13.08 -5.09 -5.12
N LEU A 184 13.91 -6.13 -5.28
CA LEU A 184 14.76 -6.27 -6.47
C LEU A 184 13.94 -6.53 -7.73
N ILE A 185 12.90 -7.37 -7.65
CA ILE A 185 12.03 -7.68 -8.79
C ILE A 185 11.21 -6.45 -9.18
N ASN A 186 10.50 -5.84 -8.23
CA ASN A 186 9.61 -4.72 -8.51
C ASN A 186 10.40 -3.44 -8.85
N GLY A 187 11.52 -3.19 -8.15
CA GLY A 187 12.43 -2.10 -8.48
C GLY A 187 13.06 -2.28 -9.87
N GLY A 188 13.57 -3.47 -10.17
CA GLY A 188 14.10 -3.80 -11.49
C GLY A 188 13.06 -3.70 -12.60
N MET A 189 11.85 -4.21 -12.36
CA MET A 189 10.71 -4.09 -13.30
C MET A 189 10.38 -2.62 -13.59
N ASN A 190 10.35 -1.76 -12.58
CA ASN A 190 10.07 -0.34 -12.76
C ASN A 190 11.19 0.37 -13.54
N ILE A 191 12.46 0.08 -13.24
CA ILE A 191 13.58 0.62 -14.01
C ILE A 191 13.51 0.16 -15.46
N LEU A 192 13.27 -1.12 -15.69
CA LEU A 192 13.10 -1.66 -17.06
C LEU A 192 11.91 -1.03 -17.77
N ASN A 193 10.82 -0.77 -17.07
CA ASN A 193 9.67 -0.06 -17.68
C ASN A 193 10.09 1.30 -18.23
N ILE A 194 10.83 2.11 -17.47
CA ILE A 194 11.28 3.42 -17.95
C ILE A 194 12.23 3.29 -19.14
N LEU A 195 13.21 2.40 -19.04
CA LEU A 195 14.18 2.20 -20.12
C LEU A 195 13.51 1.72 -21.41
N ILE A 196 12.67 0.69 -21.32
CA ILE A 196 11.98 0.11 -22.48
C ILE A 196 10.97 1.11 -23.04
N SER A 197 10.18 1.78 -22.18
CA SER A 197 9.23 2.80 -22.62
C SER A 197 9.93 3.97 -23.31
N SER A 198 11.07 4.45 -22.78
CA SER A 198 11.84 5.52 -23.43
C SER A 198 12.28 5.13 -24.82
N VAL A 199 12.83 3.92 -24.98
CA VAL A 199 13.25 3.40 -26.29
C VAL A 199 12.07 3.23 -27.24
N LEU A 200 10.97 2.65 -26.74
CA LEU A 200 9.79 2.41 -27.59
C LEU A 200 9.03 3.70 -27.93
N ILE A 201 9.05 4.71 -27.09
CA ILE A 201 8.37 6.00 -27.36
C ILE A 201 9.18 6.82 -28.37
N TYR A 202 10.46 7.04 -28.08
CA TYR A 202 11.28 8.01 -28.80
C TYR A 202 12.12 7.40 -29.93
N GLY A 203 12.23 6.06 -29.94
CA GLY A 203 13.11 5.37 -30.86
C GLY A 203 14.58 5.39 -30.42
N ILE A 204 15.43 4.74 -31.21
CA ILE A 204 16.88 4.72 -31.01
C ILE A 204 17.58 4.64 -32.36
N PHE A 205 18.64 5.39 -32.52
CA PHE A 205 19.37 5.51 -33.81
C PHE A 205 18.44 5.86 -34.99
N SER A 206 18.32 4.97 -35.97
CA SER A 206 17.48 5.16 -37.17
C SER A 206 16.04 4.71 -37.01
N TRP A 207 15.67 4.13 -35.89
CA TRP A 207 14.30 3.68 -35.63
C TRP A 207 13.47 4.80 -34.97
N PRO A 208 12.34 5.21 -35.59
CA PRO A 208 11.57 6.39 -35.15
C PRO A 208 10.73 6.16 -33.88
N GLY A 209 10.71 4.92 -33.33
CA GLY A 209 9.88 4.57 -32.20
C GLY A 209 8.40 4.34 -32.55
N LEU A 210 7.62 3.97 -31.55
CA LEU A 210 6.17 3.69 -31.64
C LEU A 210 5.31 4.83 -31.07
N GLY A 211 5.94 5.89 -30.59
CA GLY A 211 5.22 6.99 -29.92
C GLY A 211 4.38 6.52 -28.75
N PHE A 212 3.11 6.91 -28.72
CA PHE A 212 2.18 6.63 -27.64
C PHE A 212 2.00 5.13 -27.33
N VAL A 213 1.95 4.28 -28.34
CA VAL A 213 1.86 2.82 -28.18
C VAL A 213 3.06 2.26 -27.43
N GLY A 214 4.23 2.89 -27.61
CA GLY A 214 5.46 2.54 -26.92
C GLY A 214 5.35 2.63 -25.39
N ALA A 215 4.55 3.56 -24.86
CA ALA A 215 4.33 3.68 -23.41
C ALA A 215 3.60 2.45 -22.83
N GLY A 216 2.51 2.02 -23.47
CA GLY A 216 1.74 0.85 -23.04
C GLY A 216 2.51 -0.46 -23.23
N LEU A 217 3.22 -0.63 -24.35
CA LEU A 217 4.04 -1.80 -24.63
C LEU A 217 5.23 -1.90 -23.67
N GLY A 218 5.90 -0.80 -23.36
CA GLY A 218 7.03 -0.78 -22.43
C GLY A 218 6.63 -1.25 -21.04
N LEU A 219 5.51 -0.76 -20.54
CA LEU A 219 4.93 -1.21 -19.26
C LEU A 219 4.58 -2.70 -19.31
N THR A 220 3.98 -3.16 -20.40
CA THR A 220 3.57 -4.55 -20.58
C THR A 220 4.77 -5.49 -20.61
N ILE A 221 5.79 -5.19 -21.38
CA ILE A 221 7.02 -5.98 -21.47
C ILE A 221 7.71 -6.03 -20.09
N ALA A 222 7.86 -4.90 -19.41
CA ALA A 222 8.48 -4.84 -18.09
C ALA A 222 7.73 -5.70 -17.06
N ARG A 223 6.39 -5.70 -17.08
CA ARG A 223 5.57 -6.55 -16.20
C ARG A 223 5.75 -8.03 -16.48
N TYR A 224 5.86 -8.44 -17.74
CA TYR A 224 6.15 -9.84 -18.11
C TYR A 224 7.55 -10.26 -17.65
N ILE A 225 8.56 -9.41 -17.78
CA ILE A 225 9.89 -9.69 -17.24
C ILE A 225 9.85 -9.87 -15.73
N GLY A 226 9.14 -8.99 -15.01
CA GLY A 226 8.93 -9.09 -13.57
C GLY A 226 8.18 -10.36 -13.15
N ALA A 227 7.15 -10.76 -13.91
CA ALA A 227 6.42 -12.00 -13.70
C ALA A 227 7.30 -13.25 -13.88
N ILE A 228 8.08 -13.29 -14.95
CA ILE A 228 9.04 -14.37 -15.23
C ILE A 228 10.08 -14.46 -14.11
N ALA A 229 10.64 -13.33 -13.69
CA ALA A 229 11.57 -13.26 -12.56
C ALA A 229 10.94 -13.79 -11.26
N THR A 230 9.68 -13.42 -11.00
CA THR A 230 8.94 -13.89 -9.82
C THR A 230 8.73 -15.40 -9.83
N ILE A 231 8.29 -15.96 -10.97
CA ILE A 231 8.10 -17.40 -11.13
C ILE A 231 9.44 -18.12 -10.96
N TRP A 232 10.50 -17.61 -11.60
CA TRP A 232 11.84 -18.19 -11.54
C TRP A 232 12.37 -18.26 -10.10
N VAL A 233 12.23 -17.17 -9.32
CA VAL A 233 12.60 -17.12 -7.90
C VAL A 233 11.83 -18.16 -7.07
N LEU A 234 10.52 -18.25 -7.28
CA LEU A 234 9.67 -19.19 -6.56
C LEU A 234 9.99 -20.66 -6.92
N MET A 235 10.36 -20.93 -8.17
CA MET A 235 10.76 -22.27 -8.63
C MET A 235 12.15 -22.68 -8.13
N MET A 236 13.12 -21.77 -8.21
CA MET A 236 14.47 -22.03 -7.69
C MET A 236 14.48 -22.24 -6.18
N GLY A 237 13.46 -21.71 -5.49
CA GLY A 237 13.33 -21.87 -4.04
C GLY A 237 14.37 -21.06 -3.27
N LEU A 238 14.69 -19.83 -3.73
CA LEU A 238 15.53 -18.89 -2.96
C LEU A 238 15.00 -18.66 -1.54
N ASN A 239 13.70 -18.88 -1.33
CA ASN A 239 13.13 -19.15 -0.02
C ASN A 239 12.68 -20.63 0.04
N PRO A 240 13.40 -21.50 0.76
CA PRO A 240 13.08 -22.94 0.80
C PRO A 240 11.68 -23.24 1.34
N ALA A 241 11.08 -22.32 2.10
CA ALA A 241 9.73 -22.48 2.63
C ALA A 241 8.64 -22.34 1.54
N LEU A 242 8.94 -21.61 0.44
CA LEU A 242 8.01 -21.30 -0.64
C LEU A 242 8.40 -21.91 -1.99
N ARG A 243 9.34 -22.87 -2.02
CA ARG A 243 9.70 -23.50 -3.28
C ARG A 243 8.47 -24.13 -3.95
N LEU A 244 8.09 -23.60 -5.12
CA LEU A 244 6.99 -24.08 -5.93
C LEU A 244 7.53 -25.03 -7.02
N SER A 245 6.79 -26.11 -7.31
CA SER A 245 7.06 -27.02 -8.42
C SER A 245 6.04 -26.79 -9.52
N LEU A 246 6.46 -26.78 -10.79
CA LEU A 246 5.56 -26.70 -11.95
C LEU A 246 4.50 -27.80 -11.93
N LYS A 247 4.89 -29.04 -11.61
CA LYS A 247 3.94 -30.17 -11.45
C LYS A 247 2.90 -29.90 -10.36
N GLY A 248 3.25 -29.09 -9.36
CA GLY A 248 2.34 -28.67 -8.30
C GLY A 248 1.30 -27.65 -8.75
N TYR A 249 1.56 -26.88 -9.81
CA TYR A 249 0.64 -25.85 -10.30
C TYR A 249 -0.69 -26.44 -10.80
N PHE A 250 -0.64 -27.64 -11.36
CA PHE A 250 -1.82 -28.38 -11.88
C PHE A 250 -2.53 -29.25 -10.84
N LYS A 251 -2.14 -29.17 -9.57
CA LYS A 251 -2.86 -29.86 -8.49
C LYS A 251 -4.24 -29.23 -8.27
N PRO A 252 -5.25 -30.05 -7.88
CA PRO A 252 -6.61 -29.54 -7.69
C PRO A 252 -6.67 -28.37 -6.69
N PHE A 253 -7.61 -27.49 -6.93
CA PHE A 253 -7.86 -26.34 -6.05
C PHE A 253 -8.40 -26.79 -4.69
N ASN A 254 -7.87 -26.20 -3.63
CA ASN A 254 -8.40 -26.36 -2.28
C ASN A 254 -9.19 -25.10 -1.92
N PHE A 255 -10.50 -25.17 -2.10
CA PHE A 255 -11.39 -24.04 -1.87
C PHE A 255 -11.30 -23.46 -0.45
N ALA A 256 -10.95 -24.29 0.56
CA ALA A 256 -10.77 -23.80 1.93
C ALA A 256 -9.62 -22.77 2.05
N ILE A 257 -8.52 -23.01 1.35
CA ILE A 257 -7.39 -22.08 1.34
C ILE A 257 -7.75 -20.81 0.52
N ILE A 258 -8.43 -20.98 -0.59
CA ILE A 258 -8.89 -19.89 -1.44
C ILE A 258 -9.84 -18.98 -0.65
N TRP A 259 -10.84 -19.56 0.02
CA TRP A 259 -11.76 -18.80 0.86
C TRP A 259 -11.06 -18.10 2.03
N GLU A 260 -10.00 -18.69 2.57
CA GLU A 260 -9.21 -18.04 3.61
C GLU A 260 -8.48 -16.79 3.09
N VAL A 261 -7.88 -16.86 1.90
CA VAL A 261 -7.24 -15.71 1.23
C VAL A 261 -8.27 -14.67 0.82
N MET A 262 -9.37 -15.09 0.18
CA MET A 262 -10.45 -14.21 -0.26
C MET A 262 -11.17 -13.55 0.92
N GLY A 263 -11.32 -14.25 2.04
CA GLY A 263 -11.91 -13.72 3.27
C GLY A 263 -11.12 -12.55 3.89
N ILE A 264 -9.86 -12.40 3.50
CA ILE A 264 -9.01 -11.24 3.84
C ILE A 264 -9.01 -10.26 2.65
N GLY A 265 -8.79 -10.76 1.45
CA GLY A 265 -8.62 -9.95 0.26
C GLY A 265 -9.87 -9.20 -0.16
N ILE A 266 -11.05 -9.85 -0.19
CA ILE A 266 -12.30 -9.18 -0.63
C ILE A 266 -12.66 -7.98 0.27
N PRO A 267 -12.71 -8.10 1.61
CA PRO A 267 -12.95 -6.93 2.44
C PRO A 267 -11.91 -5.83 2.26
N ALA A 268 -10.64 -6.19 2.10
CA ALA A 268 -9.57 -5.22 1.84
C ALA A 268 -9.72 -4.56 0.45
N SER A 269 -10.22 -5.28 -0.56
CA SER A 269 -10.52 -4.72 -1.89
C SER A 269 -11.65 -3.70 -1.81
N ILE A 270 -12.74 -4.05 -1.13
CA ILE A 270 -13.89 -3.14 -0.91
C ILE A 270 -13.40 -1.88 -0.17
N GLU A 271 -12.61 -2.06 0.89
CA GLU A 271 -11.99 -0.94 1.63
C GLU A 271 -11.21 -0.02 0.67
N SER A 272 -10.33 -0.59 -0.16
CA SER A 272 -9.46 0.17 -1.07
C SER A 272 -10.24 0.90 -2.17
N VAL A 273 -11.20 0.24 -2.80
CA VAL A 273 -12.03 0.83 -3.87
C VAL A 273 -12.87 1.98 -3.33
N LEU A 274 -13.57 1.76 -2.22
CA LEU A 274 -14.41 2.78 -1.61
C LEU A 274 -13.59 3.95 -1.05
N PHE A 275 -12.40 3.67 -0.53
CA PHE A 275 -11.48 4.70 -0.05
C PHE A 275 -10.96 5.58 -1.20
N ASN A 276 -10.57 4.98 -2.33
CA ASN A 276 -10.15 5.74 -3.50
C ASN A 276 -11.31 6.51 -4.15
N GLY A 277 -12.52 5.94 -4.18
CA GLY A 277 -13.72 6.66 -4.62
C GLY A 277 -14.01 7.90 -3.77
N GLY A 278 -13.91 7.78 -2.44
CA GLY A 278 -14.05 8.91 -1.53
C GLY A 278 -12.97 9.99 -1.73
N LYS A 279 -11.73 9.60 -2.04
CA LYS A 279 -10.67 10.55 -2.40
C LYS A 279 -11.01 11.33 -3.67
N LEU A 280 -11.52 10.67 -4.69
CA LEU A 280 -11.94 11.33 -5.93
C LEU A 280 -13.02 12.38 -5.65
N LEU A 281 -14.04 12.06 -4.85
CA LEU A 281 -15.06 13.03 -4.45
C LEU A 281 -14.47 14.23 -3.71
N THR A 282 -13.55 14.02 -2.78
CA THR A 282 -12.89 15.13 -2.08
C THR A 282 -12.04 16.00 -3.01
N GLN A 283 -11.44 15.43 -4.05
CA GLN A 283 -10.74 16.21 -5.08
C GLN A 283 -11.70 17.03 -5.94
N MET A 284 -12.91 16.55 -6.22
CA MET A 284 -13.94 17.32 -6.93
C MET A 284 -14.35 18.56 -6.13
N PHE A 285 -14.38 18.51 -4.79
CA PHE A 285 -14.65 19.71 -3.98
C PHE A 285 -13.55 20.78 -4.19
N VAL A 286 -12.29 20.36 -4.24
CA VAL A 286 -11.17 21.26 -4.47
C VAL A 286 -11.17 21.82 -5.89
N ALA A 287 -11.63 21.05 -6.88
CA ALA A 287 -11.67 21.49 -8.28
C ALA A 287 -12.51 22.75 -8.51
N GLY A 288 -13.53 22.99 -7.67
CA GLY A 288 -14.35 24.22 -7.71
C GLY A 288 -13.73 25.47 -7.04
N MET A 289 -12.51 25.36 -6.42
CA MET A 289 -11.92 26.40 -5.59
C MET A 289 -10.88 27.29 -6.30
N GLY A 290 -10.65 27.06 -7.60
CA GLY A 290 -9.68 27.83 -8.40
C GLY A 290 -8.35 27.09 -8.61
N THR A 291 -7.64 27.51 -9.66
CA THR A 291 -6.43 26.82 -10.16
C THR A 291 -5.28 26.80 -9.16
N ASN A 292 -5.05 27.92 -8.44
CA ASN A 292 -3.98 28.04 -7.45
C ASN A 292 -4.19 27.07 -6.27
N VAL A 293 -5.46 26.92 -5.84
CA VAL A 293 -5.83 26.00 -4.76
C VAL A 293 -5.66 24.54 -5.21
N ILE A 294 -6.07 24.22 -6.44
CA ILE A 294 -5.89 22.88 -7.02
C ILE A 294 -4.41 22.51 -7.07
N ALA A 295 -3.57 23.42 -7.59
CA ALA A 295 -2.12 23.21 -7.70
C ALA A 295 -1.49 23.05 -6.30
N GLY A 296 -1.80 23.92 -5.34
CA GLY A 296 -1.30 23.84 -3.97
C GLY A 296 -1.71 22.56 -3.27
N ASN A 297 -2.97 22.14 -3.43
CA ASN A 297 -3.47 20.88 -2.88
C ASN A 297 -2.74 19.65 -3.49
N PHE A 298 -2.50 19.64 -4.80
CA PHE A 298 -1.77 18.57 -5.46
C PHE A 298 -0.32 18.45 -4.94
N ILE A 299 0.38 19.58 -4.82
CA ILE A 299 1.74 19.63 -4.27
C ILE A 299 1.74 19.14 -2.83
N ALA A 300 0.83 19.63 -1.98
CA ALA A 300 0.73 19.25 -0.58
C ALA A 300 0.47 17.73 -0.43
N PHE A 301 -0.41 17.14 -1.24
CA PHE A 301 -0.66 15.69 -1.26
C PHE A 301 0.55 14.90 -1.73
N SER A 302 1.30 15.39 -2.71
CA SER A 302 2.53 14.75 -3.19
C SER A 302 3.57 14.66 -2.08
N VAL A 303 3.81 15.79 -1.39
CA VAL A 303 4.73 15.85 -0.25
C VAL A 303 4.24 14.99 0.93
N ALA A 304 2.96 15.05 1.27
CA ALA A 304 2.37 14.22 2.32
C ALA A 304 2.51 12.72 2.01
N SER A 305 2.40 12.32 0.75
CA SER A 305 2.60 10.92 0.32
C SER A 305 4.03 10.44 0.56
N LEU A 306 5.03 11.30 0.33
CA LEU A 306 6.43 11.01 0.65
C LEU A 306 6.65 10.87 2.16
N ILE A 307 6.08 11.79 2.96
CA ILE A 307 6.14 11.73 4.42
C ILE A 307 5.54 10.43 4.96
N ASN A 308 4.48 9.92 4.33
CA ASN A 308 3.77 8.72 4.77
C ASN A 308 4.45 7.39 4.39
N LEU A 309 5.47 7.38 3.52
CA LEU A 309 6.15 6.16 3.08
C LEU A 309 6.67 5.27 4.23
N PRO A 310 7.37 5.80 5.25
CA PRO A 310 7.82 4.98 6.36
C PRO A 310 6.68 4.34 7.16
N GLY A 311 5.56 5.04 7.33
CA GLY A 311 4.37 4.52 7.99
C GLY A 311 3.73 3.35 7.24
N ASN A 312 3.65 3.44 5.91
CA ASN A 312 3.17 2.36 5.05
C ASN A 312 4.07 1.12 5.13
N ALA A 313 5.38 1.32 5.12
CA ALA A 313 6.34 0.21 5.23
C ALA A 313 6.28 -0.48 6.61
N LEU A 314 6.22 0.30 7.68
CA LEU A 314 6.07 -0.20 9.04
C LEU A 314 4.73 -0.92 9.25
N GLY A 315 3.64 -0.41 8.68
CA GLY A 315 2.34 -1.05 8.67
C GLY A 315 2.39 -2.42 8.00
N SER A 316 2.98 -2.51 6.81
CA SER A 316 3.16 -3.78 6.08
C SER A 316 4.00 -4.78 6.88
N ALA A 317 5.11 -4.33 7.49
CA ALA A 317 5.92 -5.16 8.38
C ALA A 317 5.11 -5.64 9.59
N SER A 318 4.29 -4.78 10.20
CA SER A 318 3.39 -5.13 11.31
C SER A 318 2.42 -6.25 10.93
N THR A 319 1.82 -6.17 9.75
CA THR A 319 0.92 -7.21 9.23
C THR A 319 1.61 -8.57 9.15
N ILE A 320 2.81 -8.61 8.57
CA ILE A 320 3.58 -9.85 8.39
C ILE A 320 3.98 -10.46 9.74
N ILE A 321 4.55 -9.64 10.65
CA ILE A 321 5.03 -10.11 11.95
C ILE A 321 3.86 -10.58 12.81
N THR A 322 2.75 -9.84 12.82
CA THR A 322 1.53 -10.21 13.56
C THR A 322 1.00 -11.55 13.07
N GLY A 323 0.83 -11.73 11.76
CA GLY A 323 0.40 -13.01 11.19
C GLY A 323 1.30 -14.18 11.58
N LYS A 324 2.62 -13.99 11.49
CA LYS A 324 3.61 -15.01 11.86
C LYS A 324 3.59 -15.35 13.36
N ARG A 325 3.47 -14.36 14.23
CA ARG A 325 3.43 -14.56 15.69
C ARG A 325 2.14 -15.23 16.14
N LEU A 326 1.01 -14.84 15.57
CA LEU A 326 -0.27 -15.50 15.83
C LEU A 326 -0.27 -16.94 15.32
N GLY A 327 0.39 -17.21 14.19
CA GLY A 327 0.62 -18.57 13.72
C GLY A 327 1.43 -19.43 14.72
N LYS A 328 2.39 -18.83 15.42
CA LYS A 328 3.16 -19.50 16.49
C LYS A 328 2.40 -19.62 17.83
N GLY A 329 1.20 -19.09 17.96
CA GLY A 329 0.46 -19.02 19.23
C GLY A 329 0.97 -17.94 20.19
N GLN A 330 1.86 -17.05 19.76
CA GLN A 330 2.51 -16.03 20.57
C GLN A 330 1.67 -14.74 20.65
N ILE A 331 0.45 -14.83 21.21
CA ILE A 331 -0.54 -13.75 21.22
C ILE A 331 -0.01 -12.49 21.92
N GLY A 332 0.54 -12.61 23.14
CA GLY A 332 1.07 -11.47 23.89
C GLY A 332 2.26 -10.79 23.17
N GLN A 333 3.07 -11.55 22.40
CA GLN A 333 4.14 -10.96 21.62
C GLN A 333 3.62 -10.25 20.36
N ALA A 334 2.52 -10.74 19.77
CA ALA A 334 1.87 -10.06 18.65
C ALA A 334 1.28 -8.71 19.09
N GLU A 335 0.63 -8.68 20.27
CA GLU A 335 0.09 -7.45 20.86
C GLU A 335 1.20 -6.45 21.22
N PHE A 336 2.25 -6.91 21.90
CA PHE A 336 3.42 -6.11 22.22
C PHE A 336 4.05 -5.47 20.97
N GLN A 337 4.23 -6.25 19.92
CA GLN A 337 4.83 -5.78 18.69
C GLN A 337 3.92 -4.78 17.95
N ALA A 338 2.61 -5.01 17.93
CA ALA A 338 1.66 -4.09 17.30
C ALA A 338 1.73 -2.69 17.92
N TRP A 339 1.76 -2.61 19.25
CA TRP A 339 1.97 -1.35 19.98
C TRP A 339 3.30 -0.68 19.67
N HIS A 340 4.38 -1.48 19.59
CA HIS A 340 5.72 -0.92 19.32
C HIS A 340 5.87 -0.39 17.91
N VAL A 341 5.32 -1.09 16.92
CA VAL A 341 5.34 -0.59 15.54
C VAL A 341 4.48 0.67 15.40
N PHE A 342 3.34 0.72 16.08
CA PHE A 342 2.51 1.93 16.12
C PHE A 342 3.29 3.12 16.69
N TRP A 343 3.89 3.01 17.88
CA TRP A 343 4.65 4.10 18.47
C TRP A 343 5.88 4.48 17.66
N LEU A 344 6.58 3.50 17.11
CA LEU A 344 7.73 3.74 16.23
C LEU A 344 7.30 4.54 14.98
N SER A 345 6.21 4.13 14.34
CA SER A 345 5.63 4.84 13.20
C SER A 345 5.22 6.26 13.57
N THR A 346 4.54 6.43 14.70
CA THR A 346 4.11 7.75 15.20
C THR A 346 5.32 8.67 15.39
N ILE A 347 6.37 8.20 16.06
CA ILE A 347 7.58 9.01 16.31
C ILE A 347 8.25 9.37 15.00
N ILE A 348 8.50 8.40 14.11
CA ILE A 348 9.20 8.65 12.83
C ILE A 348 8.41 9.64 11.96
N LEU A 349 7.13 9.40 11.78
CA LEU A 349 6.28 10.25 10.93
C LEU A 349 6.11 11.65 11.50
N THR A 350 5.95 11.78 12.82
CA THR A 350 5.87 13.08 13.48
C THR A 350 7.16 13.84 13.33
N LEU A 351 8.33 13.20 13.55
CA LEU A 351 9.62 13.85 13.37
C LEU A 351 9.85 14.32 11.93
N ILE A 352 9.48 13.49 10.93
CA ILE A 352 9.62 13.88 9.51
C ILE A 352 8.66 15.02 9.18
N ALA A 353 7.39 14.93 9.58
CA ALA A 353 6.39 15.96 9.27
C ALA A 353 6.70 17.30 9.96
N TRP A 354 7.04 17.28 11.25
CA TRP A 354 7.40 18.47 11.99
C TRP A 354 8.75 19.06 11.54
N GLY A 355 9.71 18.19 11.18
CA GLY A 355 10.98 18.61 10.62
C GLY A 355 10.85 19.23 9.23
N SER A 356 9.90 18.78 8.41
CA SER A 356 9.66 19.32 7.06
C SER A 356 8.76 20.56 7.04
N ALA A 357 7.86 20.73 8.02
CA ALA A 357 6.90 21.82 8.04
C ALA A 357 7.53 23.24 8.03
N PRO A 358 8.62 23.54 8.77
CA PRO A 358 9.29 24.84 8.68
C PRO A 358 9.87 25.12 7.29
N PHE A 359 10.21 24.07 6.54
CA PHE A 359 10.74 24.17 5.18
C PHE A 359 9.65 24.08 4.10
N ALA A 360 8.37 24.10 4.47
CA ALA A 360 7.26 23.95 3.53
C ALA A 360 7.30 24.97 2.38
N GLY A 361 7.69 26.23 2.64
CA GLY A 361 7.88 27.24 1.60
C GLY A 361 9.01 26.93 0.65
N PHE A 362 10.14 26.45 1.17
CA PHE A 362 11.29 25.99 0.36
C PHE A 362 10.92 24.75 -0.47
N ILE A 363 10.22 23.79 0.12
CA ILE A 363 9.73 22.60 -0.60
C ILE A 363 8.78 23.01 -1.73
N ALA A 364 7.86 23.95 -1.47
CA ALA A 364 6.93 24.45 -2.48
C ALA A 364 7.66 25.15 -3.64
N SER A 365 8.78 25.85 -3.38
CA SER A 365 9.56 26.54 -4.41
C SER A 365 10.18 25.63 -5.46
N PHE A 366 10.35 24.32 -5.16
CA PHE A 366 10.75 23.32 -6.18
C PHE A 366 9.67 23.01 -7.20
N TYR A 367 8.39 23.26 -6.86
CA TYR A 367 7.25 22.94 -7.69
C TYR A 367 6.68 24.15 -8.42
N THR A 368 6.73 25.34 -7.79
CA THR A 368 6.11 26.55 -8.33
C THR A 368 6.85 27.80 -7.90
N HIS A 369 6.75 28.85 -8.74
CA HIS A 369 7.21 30.20 -8.39
C HIS A 369 6.09 31.11 -7.91
N GLU A 370 4.82 30.70 -8.02
CA GLU A 370 3.65 31.48 -7.64
C GLU A 370 3.48 31.49 -6.10
N ASP A 371 3.49 32.69 -5.52
CA ASP A 371 3.46 32.86 -4.06
C ASP A 371 2.12 32.43 -3.45
N ASP A 372 1.02 32.64 -4.15
CA ASP A 372 -0.31 32.19 -3.71
C ASP A 372 -0.37 30.68 -3.56
N VAL A 373 0.20 29.94 -4.51
CA VAL A 373 0.27 28.46 -4.47
C VAL A 373 1.17 28.01 -3.32
N LYS A 374 2.32 28.67 -3.12
CA LYS A 374 3.23 28.37 -2.00
C LYS A 374 2.55 28.56 -0.65
N GLU A 375 1.71 29.59 -0.50
CA GLU A 375 1.00 29.85 0.75
C GLU A 375 -0.01 28.75 1.06
N VAL A 376 -0.78 28.27 0.06
CA VAL A 376 -1.66 27.12 0.20
C VAL A 376 -0.87 25.87 0.62
N VAL A 377 0.27 25.59 -0.02
CA VAL A 377 1.12 24.43 0.33
C VAL A 377 1.62 24.52 1.77
N LYS A 378 2.08 25.70 2.22
CA LYS A 378 2.54 25.89 3.59
C LYS A 378 1.43 25.59 4.60
N GLN A 379 0.25 26.17 4.41
CA GLN A 379 -0.89 25.94 5.32
C GLN A 379 -1.26 24.46 5.41
N LEU A 380 -1.33 23.76 4.28
CA LEU A 380 -1.70 22.36 4.23
C LEU A 380 -0.63 21.45 4.84
N LEU A 381 0.66 21.75 4.62
CA LEU A 381 1.76 20.95 5.21
C LEU A 381 1.87 21.16 6.73
N TRP A 382 1.63 22.39 7.23
CA TRP A 382 1.55 22.64 8.67
C TRP A 382 0.36 21.92 9.31
N LEU A 383 -0.80 21.94 8.65
CA LEU A 383 -1.98 21.19 9.10
C LEU A 383 -1.68 19.68 9.13
N ASN A 384 -1.05 19.16 8.06
CA ASN A 384 -0.64 17.75 8.01
C ASN A 384 0.32 17.40 9.16
N ALA A 385 1.32 18.23 9.41
CA ALA A 385 2.31 18.00 10.47
C ALA A 385 1.67 17.97 11.85
N LEU A 386 0.76 18.91 12.14
CA LEU A 386 0.07 19.01 13.43
C LEU A 386 -0.69 17.71 13.77
N PHE A 387 -1.35 17.11 12.80
CA PHE A 387 -2.20 15.93 12.99
C PHE A 387 -1.54 14.60 12.58
N MET A 388 -0.25 14.59 12.27
CA MET A 388 0.49 13.37 11.89
C MET A 388 0.43 12.25 12.94
N PRO A 389 0.47 12.50 14.26
CA PRO A 389 0.29 11.44 15.27
C PRO A 389 -1.04 10.69 15.12
N ILE A 390 -2.11 11.40 14.78
CA ILE A 390 -3.44 10.82 14.56
C ILE A 390 -3.47 9.96 13.29
N TRP A 391 -2.75 10.39 12.24
CA TRP A 391 -2.62 9.59 11.03
C TRP A 391 -2.04 8.20 11.31
N SER A 392 -0.97 8.11 12.09
CA SER A 392 -0.36 6.83 12.46
C SER A 392 -1.35 5.91 13.20
N LEU A 393 -2.19 6.45 14.07
CA LEU A 393 -3.22 5.71 14.80
C LEU A 393 -4.27 5.12 13.84
N SER A 394 -4.65 5.89 12.82
CA SER A 394 -5.69 5.51 11.85
C SER A 394 -5.18 4.61 10.72
N TRP A 395 -3.87 4.57 10.45
CA TRP A 395 -3.29 3.86 9.30
C TRP A 395 -2.36 2.71 9.69
N THR A 396 -1.42 2.95 10.61
CA THR A 396 -0.42 1.92 10.99
C THR A 396 -1.01 0.87 11.93
N LEU A 397 -1.84 1.28 12.90
CA LEU A 397 -2.41 0.36 13.89
C LEU A 397 -3.31 -0.72 13.26
N PRO A 398 -4.25 -0.43 12.32
CA PRO A 398 -5.09 -1.44 11.70
C PRO A 398 -4.34 -2.47 10.87
N CYS A 399 -3.09 -2.20 10.48
CA CYS A 399 -2.26 -3.19 9.79
C CYS A 399 -2.00 -4.43 10.65
N ALA A 400 -1.89 -4.28 11.98
CA ALA A 400 -1.82 -5.42 12.90
C ALA A 400 -3.14 -6.23 12.89
N PHE A 401 -4.29 -5.57 12.81
CA PHE A 401 -5.59 -6.25 12.72
C PHE A 401 -5.75 -7.03 11.42
N LYS A 402 -5.26 -6.46 10.30
CA LYS A 402 -5.20 -7.17 9.01
C LYS A 402 -4.33 -8.43 9.12
N GLY A 403 -3.19 -8.34 9.82
CA GLY A 403 -2.34 -9.50 10.14
C GLY A 403 -3.02 -10.54 11.04
N ALA A 404 -3.92 -10.11 11.91
CA ALA A 404 -4.76 -10.98 12.75
C ALA A 404 -6.04 -11.47 12.04
N ARG A 405 -6.23 -11.15 10.76
CA ARG A 405 -7.41 -11.52 9.94
C ARG A 405 -8.71 -10.84 10.39
N ASP A 406 -8.61 -9.72 11.09
CA ASP A 406 -9.76 -8.89 11.51
C ASP A 406 -10.04 -7.77 10.50
N VAL A 407 -10.03 -8.13 9.20
CA VAL A 407 -10.10 -7.19 8.07
C VAL A 407 -11.52 -6.62 7.88
N ARG A 408 -12.55 -7.36 8.26
CA ARG A 408 -13.94 -6.86 8.18
C ARG A 408 -14.14 -5.63 9.07
N TYR A 409 -13.56 -5.63 10.26
CA TYR A 409 -13.64 -4.48 11.16
C TYR A 409 -12.91 -3.28 10.57
N THR A 410 -11.69 -3.48 10.02
CA THR A 410 -10.95 -2.37 9.40
C THR A 410 -11.69 -1.80 8.21
N MET A 411 -12.32 -2.63 7.38
CA MET A 411 -13.15 -2.21 6.25
C MET A 411 -14.31 -1.31 6.70
N TRP A 412 -15.12 -1.75 7.68
CA TRP A 412 -16.27 -0.98 8.13
C TRP A 412 -15.88 0.36 8.77
N VAL A 413 -14.82 0.36 9.58
CA VAL A 413 -14.30 1.58 10.20
C VAL A 413 -13.74 2.54 9.14
N SER A 414 -13.01 2.03 8.14
CA SER A 414 -12.48 2.84 7.05
C SER A 414 -13.59 3.42 6.17
N MET A 415 -14.67 2.66 5.93
CA MET A 415 -15.85 3.17 5.21
C MET A 415 -16.55 4.28 5.99
N LEU A 416 -16.80 4.07 7.29
CA LEU A 416 -17.41 5.09 8.14
C LEU A 416 -16.57 6.39 8.16
N GLY A 417 -15.26 6.28 8.34
CA GLY A 417 -14.35 7.42 8.35
C GLY A 417 -14.35 8.16 7.01
N MET A 418 -14.16 7.42 5.90
CA MET A 418 -14.08 8.04 4.57
C MET A 418 -15.41 8.68 4.15
N TRP A 419 -16.50 7.95 4.22
CA TRP A 419 -17.79 8.44 3.71
C TRP A 419 -18.56 9.27 4.73
N GLY A 420 -18.62 8.82 5.98
CA GLY A 420 -19.34 9.53 7.05
C GLY A 420 -18.62 10.80 7.53
N CYS A 421 -17.29 10.75 7.66
CA CYS A 421 -16.53 11.88 8.18
C CYS A 421 -15.87 12.69 7.06
N ARG A 422 -14.97 12.08 6.27
CA ARG A 422 -14.15 12.83 5.32
C ARG A 422 -14.97 13.47 4.19
N VAL A 423 -15.88 12.74 3.56
CA VAL A 423 -16.72 13.29 2.48
C VAL A 423 -17.75 14.27 3.05
N VAL A 424 -18.52 13.86 4.05
CA VAL A 424 -19.58 14.71 4.63
C VAL A 424 -19.01 15.92 5.33
N ALA A 425 -18.08 15.78 6.27
CA ALA A 425 -17.49 16.91 6.97
C ALA A 425 -16.61 17.76 6.03
N GLY A 426 -15.87 17.12 5.10
CA GLY A 426 -15.11 17.83 4.09
C GLY A 426 -15.97 18.75 3.24
N TYR A 427 -17.13 18.27 2.75
CA TYR A 427 -18.11 19.08 2.03
C TYR A 427 -18.66 20.23 2.91
N THR A 428 -19.12 19.90 4.12
CA THR A 428 -19.71 20.87 5.03
C THR A 428 -18.73 21.98 5.41
N LEU A 429 -17.50 21.60 5.82
CA LEU A 429 -16.49 22.59 6.22
C LEU A 429 -15.98 23.41 5.04
N SER A 430 -15.77 22.77 3.89
CA SER A 430 -15.16 23.46 2.75
C SER A 430 -16.14 24.35 1.99
N ILE A 431 -17.35 23.86 1.71
CA ILE A 431 -18.32 24.52 0.83
C ILE A 431 -19.38 25.26 1.66
N VAL A 432 -20.04 24.58 2.62
CA VAL A 432 -21.14 25.19 3.37
C VAL A 432 -20.64 26.25 4.33
N LEU A 433 -19.52 25.99 5.06
CA LEU A 433 -18.91 26.95 5.99
C LEU A 433 -17.84 27.84 5.33
N GLY A 434 -17.57 27.68 4.03
CA GLY A 434 -16.67 28.56 3.28
C GLY A 434 -15.18 28.47 3.66
N MET A 435 -14.74 27.40 4.38
CA MET A 435 -13.34 27.25 4.79
C MET A 435 -12.39 26.84 3.64
N GLY A 436 -12.91 26.65 2.42
CA GLY A 436 -12.12 26.28 1.26
C GLY A 436 -11.35 24.97 1.45
N VAL A 437 -10.13 24.90 0.91
CA VAL A 437 -9.28 23.70 0.94
C VAL A 437 -8.90 23.26 2.36
N ILE A 438 -8.78 24.20 3.29
CA ILE A 438 -8.53 23.88 4.70
C ILE A 438 -9.67 23.04 5.27
N GLY A 439 -10.94 23.37 4.92
CA GLY A 439 -12.11 22.58 5.30
C GLY A 439 -12.06 21.15 4.79
N VAL A 440 -11.59 20.92 3.54
CA VAL A 440 -11.39 19.56 3.00
C VAL A 440 -10.37 18.78 3.82
N TRP A 441 -9.24 19.39 4.18
CA TRP A 441 -8.19 18.74 4.96
C TRP A 441 -8.61 18.51 6.42
N LEU A 442 -9.38 19.41 7.02
CA LEU A 442 -9.99 19.20 8.35
C LEU A 442 -10.96 18.01 8.34
N GLY A 443 -11.75 17.86 7.27
CA GLY A 443 -12.57 16.65 7.07
C GLY A 443 -11.73 15.37 7.00
N MET A 444 -10.54 15.43 6.39
CA MET A 444 -9.58 14.35 6.37
C MET A 444 -9.00 14.06 7.77
N VAL A 445 -8.69 15.09 8.54
CA VAL A 445 -8.21 14.95 9.94
C VAL A 445 -9.30 14.33 10.82
N LEU A 446 -10.56 14.74 10.64
CA LEU A 446 -11.68 14.15 11.38
C LEU A 446 -11.85 12.65 11.05
N ASP A 447 -11.72 12.27 9.77
CA ASP A 447 -11.66 10.86 9.37
C ASP A 447 -10.54 10.11 10.11
N TRP A 448 -9.34 10.67 10.18
CA TRP A 448 -8.22 10.05 10.91
C TRP A 448 -8.52 9.92 12.41
N ALA A 449 -9.10 10.94 13.02
CA ALA A 449 -9.43 10.95 14.44
C ALA A 449 -10.48 9.88 14.78
N VAL A 450 -11.58 9.84 14.03
CA VAL A 450 -12.67 8.86 14.25
C VAL A 450 -12.17 7.43 14.05
N ARG A 451 -11.46 7.16 12.94
CA ARG A 451 -10.87 5.83 12.72
C ARG A 451 -9.84 5.49 13.79
N GLY A 452 -8.97 6.43 14.12
CA GLY A 452 -7.94 6.26 15.13
C GLY A 452 -8.53 5.86 16.48
N VAL A 453 -9.56 6.57 16.94
CA VAL A 453 -10.26 6.28 18.20
C VAL A 453 -10.90 4.88 18.18
N LEU A 454 -11.59 4.53 17.09
CA LEU A 454 -12.23 3.21 16.95
C LEU A 454 -11.19 2.08 16.94
N PHE A 455 -10.06 2.27 16.23
CA PHE A 455 -8.97 1.29 16.21
C PHE A 455 -8.26 1.20 17.57
N TYR A 456 -8.07 2.31 18.27
CA TYR A 456 -7.51 2.31 19.61
C TYR A 456 -8.37 1.49 20.59
N PHE A 457 -9.67 1.73 20.61
CA PHE A 457 -10.59 0.94 21.46
C PHE A 457 -10.61 -0.54 21.06
N ARG A 458 -10.53 -0.86 19.76
CA ARG A 458 -10.43 -2.25 19.28
C ARG A 458 -9.15 -2.92 19.77
N MET A 459 -8.05 -2.18 19.78
CA MET A 459 -6.75 -2.65 20.25
C MET A 459 -6.77 -2.92 21.77
N VAL A 460 -7.19 -1.92 22.58
CA VAL A 460 -7.22 -2.01 24.04
C VAL A 460 -8.19 -3.08 24.53
N SER A 461 -9.35 -3.23 23.88
CA SER A 461 -10.32 -4.27 24.24
C SER A 461 -9.84 -5.70 23.91
N GLY A 462 -8.75 -5.86 23.16
CA GLY A 462 -8.24 -7.15 22.72
C GLY A 462 -9.17 -7.91 21.75
N ARG A 463 -10.29 -7.31 21.34
CA ARG A 463 -11.29 -7.93 20.45
C ARG A 463 -10.77 -8.26 19.07
N TRP A 464 -9.69 -7.63 18.59
CA TRP A 464 -9.03 -7.95 17.33
C TRP A 464 -8.36 -9.34 17.31
N LEU A 465 -8.17 -9.94 18.50
CA LEU A 465 -7.60 -11.27 18.73
C LEU A 465 -8.67 -12.35 19.01
N TRP A 466 -9.96 -12.04 18.82
CA TRP A 466 -11.07 -12.93 19.19
C TRP A 466 -11.00 -14.33 18.54
N LYS A 467 -10.33 -14.45 17.40
CA LYS A 467 -10.10 -15.74 16.70
C LYS A 467 -9.03 -16.61 17.37
N TYR A 468 -8.29 -16.05 18.34
CA TYR A 468 -7.15 -16.70 18.95
C TYR A 468 -7.40 -16.83 20.46
N PRO A 469 -7.74 -18.05 20.95
CA PRO A 469 -7.99 -18.24 22.39
C PRO A 469 -6.70 -17.91 23.16
N ARG A 470 -6.81 -17.00 24.14
CA ARG A 470 -5.75 -16.81 25.12
C ARG A 470 -5.67 -18.10 25.92
N VAL A 471 -4.63 -18.91 25.72
CA VAL A 471 -4.28 -19.98 26.65
C VAL A 471 -4.06 -19.27 27.99
N LYS A 472 -4.94 -19.54 28.98
CA LYS A 472 -4.68 -19.11 30.36
C LYS A 472 -3.30 -19.64 30.72
N ALA A 473 -2.37 -18.74 31.06
CA ALA A 473 -1.09 -19.17 31.60
C ALA A 473 -1.45 -20.07 32.82
N THR A 474 -1.21 -21.35 32.68
CA THR A 474 -1.16 -22.24 33.82
C THR A 474 -0.12 -21.64 34.74
N SER A 475 -0.52 -21.43 35.98
CA SER A 475 0.23 -20.87 37.09
C SER A 475 1.37 -21.79 37.55
N GLU A 476 2.25 -22.19 36.63
CA GLU A 476 3.41 -23.05 36.88
C GLU A 476 4.69 -22.48 36.33
N GLU A 477 4.88 -21.17 36.40
CA GLU A 477 6.20 -20.52 36.28
C GLU A 477 6.22 -19.30 37.21
N THR A 478 6.12 -19.55 38.50
CA THR A 478 6.58 -18.65 39.56
C THR A 478 8.03 -18.98 39.94
#